data_b81f3ac3ba53158ca2e6a742d71eb960
#
_entry.id   b81f3ac3ba53158ca2e6a742d71eb960
#
_cell.length_a   1.000
_cell.length_b   1.000
_cell.length_c   1.000
_cell.angle_alpha   90.00
_cell.angle_beta   90.00
_cell.angle_gamma   90.00
#
_symmetry.space_group_name_H-M   'P 1'
#
loop_
_entity.id
_entity.type
_entity.pdbx_description
1 polymer ?
#
loop_
_entity_poly.entity_id
_entity_poly.type
_entity_poly.pdbx_seq_one_letter_code
_entity_poly.pdbx_strand_id
1 'polypeptide(L)'
;SRGRLFVSDITGKFIREMPTDRTESVQEVRWMKDNESLLYTRTVRGWANLFTISASVPSAERQLTRYERTLQDLIVSPDGDKALFVSGDSHIDLIDLKSFDVKSIINGEFWFGVSQPRFSPDGRYILYASHRNFEQDIFIFDTKEDRTYSITNNGVDEADPFWSPDGRYIYLSADRFNAGFPRGAGVSKLYRIPLYRFSESLRTEEYGKLFAKKAAKDSMKIDIKIETEGITERWEQLELKGNDQSSPHVFSVRGKTMLFFNNSPNPGERILTKVELSPFDPPKSAAIGDKGFSRLITAGDKFYALISGDVHEVKPAEGKADKITLSASF
;
A
#
# COMPACT_ATOMS: atom_id res chain seq x y z
N SER A 1 10.82 -21.30 -11.90
CA SER A 1 11.34 -20.45 -13.00
C SER A 1 12.14 -19.33 -12.39
N ARG A 2 13.36 -19.14 -12.86
CA ARG A 2 14.18 -17.99 -12.44
C ARG A 2 13.50 -16.73 -12.95
N GLY A 3 13.19 -15.78 -12.05
CA GLY A 3 12.51 -14.55 -12.41
C GLY A 3 13.37 -13.71 -13.36
N ARG A 4 12.91 -13.55 -14.60
CA ARG A 4 13.51 -12.63 -15.59
C ARG A 4 12.71 -11.34 -15.65
N LEU A 5 13.35 -10.24 -16.00
CA LEU A 5 12.72 -8.94 -16.10
C LEU A 5 12.32 -8.64 -17.55
N PHE A 6 11.06 -8.35 -17.75
CA PHE A 6 10.52 -7.95 -19.06
C PHE A 6 9.76 -6.63 -18.94
N VAL A 7 9.80 -5.84 -19.99
CA VAL A 7 8.96 -4.67 -20.18
C VAL A 7 8.04 -4.93 -21.36
N SER A 8 6.76 -4.66 -21.17
CA SER A 8 5.74 -4.85 -22.20
C SER A 8 4.83 -3.64 -22.28
N ASP A 9 4.24 -3.38 -23.43
CA ASP A 9 3.05 -2.54 -23.51
C ASP A 9 1.86 -3.23 -22.86
N ILE A 10 0.80 -2.48 -22.56
CA ILE A 10 -0.39 -3.00 -21.87
C ILE A 10 -1.12 -4.09 -22.68
N THR A 11 -0.87 -4.19 -23.97
CA THR A 11 -1.48 -5.20 -24.87
C THR A 11 -0.66 -6.48 -24.96
N GLY A 12 0.58 -6.48 -24.48
CA GLY A 12 1.51 -7.59 -24.61
C GLY A 12 2.06 -7.81 -26.02
N LYS A 13 1.81 -6.89 -26.96
CA LYS A 13 2.30 -7.00 -28.34
C LYS A 13 3.78 -6.71 -28.48
N PHE A 14 4.26 -5.79 -27.65
CA PHE A 14 5.67 -5.41 -27.62
C PHE A 14 6.26 -5.83 -26.29
N ILE A 15 7.07 -6.86 -26.29
CA ILE A 15 7.75 -7.37 -25.10
C ILE A 15 9.25 -7.33 -25.34
N ARG A 16 9.97 -6.80 -24.34
CA ARG A 16 11.42 -6.74 -24.34
C ARG A 16 11.96 -7.33 -23.06
N GLU A 17 12.87 -8.30 -23.18
CA GLU A 17 13.65 -8.79 -22.06
C GLU A 17 14.73 -7.76 -21.70
N MET A 18 14.82 -7.44 -20.42
CA MET A 18 15.86 -6.56 -19.91
C MET A 18 17.15 -7.35 -19.68
N PRO A 19 18.33 -6.77 -19.97
CA PRO A 19 19.62 -7.45 -19.84
C PRO A 19 20.07 -7.52 -18.37
N THR A 20 19.32 -8.24 -17.54
CA THR A 20 19.69 -8.55 -16.16
C THR A 20 20.48 -9.85 -16.08
N ASP A 21 21.22 -10.04 -14.98
CA ASP A 21 21.90 -11.30 -14.73
C ASP A 21 20.89 -12.46 -14.64
N ARG A 22 21.07 -13.47 -15.50
CA ARG A 22 20.15 -14.61 -15.62
C ARG A 22 20.37 -15.70 -14.57
N THR A 23 21.41 -15.60 -13.78
CA THR A 23 21.73 -16.61 -12.76
C THR A 23 20.88 -16.45 -11.50
N GLU A 24 20.34 -15.27 -11.27
CA GLU A 24 19.64 -14.87 -10.06
C GLU A 24 18.20 -14.39 -10.33
N SER A 25 17.36 -14.44 -9.32
CA SER A 25 15.95 -14.06 -9.44
C SER A 25 15.75 -12.56 -9.28
N VAL A 26 14.99 -11.96 -10.21
CA VAL A 26 14.46 -10.59 -10.08
C VAL A 26 13.11 -10.64 -9.37
N GLN A 27 12.90 -9.72 -8.44
CA GLN A 27 11.67 -9.55 -7.68
C GLN A 27 11.32 -8.06 -7.60
N GLU A 28 10.15 -7.74 -7.08
CA GLU A 28 9.71 -6.37 -6.72
C GLU A 28 10.14 -5.26 -7.67
N VAL A 29 9.54 -5.19 -8.83
CA VAL A 29 9.84 -4.17 -9.83
C VAL A 29 8.97 -2.94 -9.63
N ARG A 30 9.56 -1.75 -9.75
CA ARG A 30 8.88 -0.45 -9.74
C ARG A 30 9.39 0.44 -10.85
N TRP A 31 8.50 1.21 -11.46
CA TRP A 31 8.89 2.31 -12.33
C TRP A 31 9.41 3.48 -11.50
N MET A 32 10.46 4.12 -11.98
CA MET A 32 10.91 5.40 -11.44
C MET A 32 10.09 6.55 -12.06
N LYS A 33 10.24 7.74 -11.50
CA LYS A 33 9.50 8.96 -11.90
C LYS A 33 9.73 9.38 -13.36
N ASP A 34 10.87 9.04 -13.91
CA ASP A 34 11.24 9.33 -15.29
C ASP A 34 10.42 8.52 -16.31
N ASN A 35 9.66 7.50 -15.88
CA ASN A 35 8.97 6.51 -16.72
C ASN A 35 9.88 5.78 -17.73
N GLU A 36 11.18 5.82 -17.51
CA GLU A 36 12.20 5.21 -18.35
C GLU A 36 13.09 4.23 -17.59
N SER A 37 13.19 4.39 -16.27
CA SER A 37 14.04 3.56 -15.42
C SER A 37 13.20 2.65 -14.52
N LEU A 38 13.73 1.45 -14.30
CA LEU A 38 13.18 0.48 -13.38
C LEU A 38 14.05 0.39 -12.13
N LEU A 39 13.40 0.37 -10.99
CA LEU A 39 13.98 0.05 -9.69
C LEU A 39 13.47 -1.35 -9.30
N TYR A 40 14.35 -2.26 -8.94
CA TYR A 40 13.96 -3.63 -8.65
C TYR A 40 14.91 -4.32 -7.67
N THR A 41 14.45 -5.39 -7.06
CA THR A 41 15.29 -6.25 -6.23
C THR A 41 15.76 -7.45 -7.04
N ARG A 42 17.01 -7.82 -6.85
CA ARG A 42 17.63 -9.02 -7.41
C ARG A 42 18.48 -9.72 -6.36
N THR A 43 18.43 -11.03 -6.35
CA THR A 43 19.29 -11.84 -5.48
C THR A 43 20.75 -11.76 -5.97
N VAL A 44 21.68 -11.59 -5.06
CA VAL A 44 23.12 -11.66 -5.27
C VAL A 44 23.73 -12.48 -4.15
N ARG A 45 24.36 -13.61 -4.47
CA ARG A 45 24.95 -14.53 -3.49
C ARG A 45 23.97 -14.93 -2.38
N GLY A 46 22.70 -15.12 -2.72
CA GLY A 46 21.64 -15.52 -1.79
C GLY A 46 20.91 -14.37 -1.08
N TRP A 47 21.34 -13.12 -1.26
CA TRP A 47 20.74 -11.94 -0.62
C TRP A 47 20.08 -11.01 -1.63
N ALA A 48 18.86 -10.57 -1.34
CA ALA A 48 18.19 -9.58 -2.17
C ALA A 48 18.87 -8.21 -2.04
N ASN A 49 19.13 -7.57 -3.18
CA ASN A 49 19.72 -6.24 -3.26
C ASN A 49 18.98 -5.39 -4.27
N LEU A 50 19.08 -4.06 -4.12
CA LEU A 50 18.40 -3.08 -4.94
C LEU A 50 19.26 -2.75 -6.18
N PHE A 51 18.60 -2.71 -7.34
CA PHE A 51 19.18 -2.43 -8.64
C PHE A 51 18.34 -1.43 -9.42
N THR A 52 18.97 -0.76 -10.36
CA THR A 52 18.27 0.05 -11.36
C THR A 52 18.78 -0.27 -12.76
N ILE A 53 17.89 -0.13 -13.76
CA ILE A 53 18.20 -0.32 -15.18
C ILE A 53 17.30 0.59 -16.02
N SER A 54 17.83 1.16 -17.11
CA SER A 54 17.00 1.89 -18.07
C SER A 54 16.18 0.93 -18.93
N ALA A 55 14.88 1.17 -19.03
CA ALA A 55 13.99 0.44 -19.93
C ALA A 55 13.98 1.02 -21.36
N SER A 56 14.32 2.30 -21.53
CA SER A 56 14.34 2.98 -22.84
C SER A 56 15.64 2.75 -23.60
N VAL A 57 16.76 2.82 -22.90
CA VAL A 57 18.10 2.64 -23.49
C VAL A 57 18.73 1.35 -22.98
N PRO A 58 19.24 0.46 -23.87
CA PRO A 58 19.98 -0.70 -23.44
C PRO A 58 21.22 -0.29 -22.64
N SER A 59 21.19 -0.51 -21.35
CA SER A 59 22.29 -0.20 -20.44
C SER A 59 22.54 -1.39 -19.52
N ALA A 60 23.74 -1.46 -18.96
CA ALA A 60 24.01 -2.42 -17.90
C ALA A 60 23.21 -2.03 -16.64
N GLU A 61 22.74 -3.04 -15.92
CA GLU A 61 22.13 -2.81 -14.60
C GLU A 61 23.16 -2.20 -13.63
N ARG A 62 22.68 -1.36 -12.72
CA ARG A 62 23.48 -0.78 -11.65
C ARG A 62 22.98 -1.27 -10.30
N GLN A 63 23.89 -1.88 -9.53
CA GLN A 63 23.61 -2.26 -8.15
C GLN A 63 23.68 -1.03 -7.24
N LEU A 64 22.64 -0.84 -6.40
CA LEU A 64 22.51 0.30 -5.49
C LEU A 64 22.84 -0.08 -4.04
N THR A 65 22.55 -1.30 -3.62
CA THR A 65 22.84 -1.79 -2.26
C THR A 65 23.73 -3.04 -2.29
N ARG A 66 24.43 -3.28 -1.17
CA ARG A 66 25.24 -4.50 -0.97
C ARG A 66 24.97 -5.08 0.40
N TYR A 67 23.73 -5.56 0.59
CA TYR A 67 23.30 -6.17 1.84
C TYR A 67 23.57 -7.67 1.87
N GLU A 68 23.89 -8.17 3.06
CA GLU A 68 23.92 -9.59 3.40
C GLU A 68 22.70 -9.92 4.28
N ARG A 69 21.52 -9.42 3.87
CA ARG A 69 20.23 -9.64 4.51
C ARG A 69 19.10 -9.54 3.48
N THR A 70 17.91 -10.04 3.83
CA THR A 70 16.73 -9.94 2.96
C THR A 70 16.34 -8.49 2.68
N LEU A 71 15.75 -8.26 1.51
CA LEU A 71 15.17 -6.97 1.14
C LEU A 71 13.79 -7.24 0.52
N GLN A 72 12.76 -6.56 1.02
CA GLN A 72 11.36 -6.73 0.61
C GLN A 72 10.57 -5.43 0.79
N ASP A 73 9.33 -5.42 0.31
CA ASP A 73 8.39 -4.30 0.43
C ASP A 73 8.92 -2.99 -0.19
N LEU A 74 9.47 -3.08 -1.41
CA LEU A 74 9.97 -1.91 -2.14
C LEU A 74 8.81 -0.99 -2.56
N ILE A 75 8.81 0.27 -2.10
CA ILE A 75 7.78 1.26 -2.37
C ILE A 75 8.41 2.60 -2.75
N VAL A 76 7.99 3.16 -3.87
CA VAL A 76 8.41 4.50 -4.33
C VAL A 76 7.50 5.56 -3.70
N SER A 77 8.08 6.69 -3.30
CA SER A 77 7.34 7.84 -2.74
C SER A 77 6.39 8.46 -3.78
N PRO A 78 5.32 9.16 -3.35
CA PRO A 78 4.37 9.80 -4.27
C PRO A 78 5.01 10.82 -5.22
N ASP A 79 6.05 11.52 -4.78
CA ASP A 79 6.82 12.45 -5.60
C ASP A 79 7.85 11.75 -6.50
N GLY A 80 8.11 10.46 -6.27
CA GLY A 80 9.06 9.64 -7.03
C GLY A 80 10.53 9.97 -6.77
N ASP A 81 10.85 10.76 -5.75
CA ASP A 81 12.21 11.17 -5.44
C ASP A 81 12.89 10.22 -4.43
N LYS A 82 12.12 9.36 -3.75
CA LYS A 82 12.60 8.42 -2.74
C LYS A 82 11.96 7.04 -2.92
N ALA A 83 12.58 6.03 -2.34
CA ALA A 83 11.94 4.74 -2.12
C ALA A 83 12.26 4.23 -0.72
N LEU A 84 11.36 3.42 -0.17
CA LEU A 84 11.58 2.70 1.06
C LEU A 84 11.51 1.20 0.81
N PHE A 85 12.13 0.44 1.69
CA PHE A 85 12.09 -1.01 1.69
C PHE A 85 12.39 -1.55 3.09
N VAL A 86 11.91 -2.75 3.37
CA VAL A 86 12.27 -3.50 4.57
C VAL A 86 13.56 -4.25 4.30
N SER A 87 14.57 -4.11 5.18
CA SER A 87 15.83 -4.82 5.10
C SER A 87 16.09 -5.65 6.37
N GLY A 88 16.41 -6.93 6.20
CA GLY A 88 16.24 -7.89 7.29
C GLY A 88 14.77 -7.89 7.72
N ASP A 89 14.48 -8.39 8.90
CA ASP A 89 13.09 -8.44 9.36
C ASP A 89 12.70 -7.22 10.21
N SER A 90 13.63 -6.34 10.54
CA SER A 90 13.44 -5.32 11.59
C SER A 90 13.79 -3.89 11.19
N HIS A 91 14.19 -3.63 9.94
CA HIS A 91 14.62 -2.30 9.53
C HIS A 91 13.75 -1.79 8.38
N ILE A 92 13.44 -0.49 8.40
CA ILE A 92 12.95 0.24 7.22
C ILE A 92 14.04 1.19 6.77
N ASP A 93 14.51 1.00 5.54
CA ASP A 93 15.52 1.84 4.92
C ASP A 93 14.88 2.75 3.88
N LEU A 94 15.36 3.97 3.80
CA LEU A 94 14.96 5.00 2.85
C LEU A 94 16.14 5.31 1.92
N ILE A 95 15.91 5.20 0.61
CA ILE A 95 16.88 5.58 -0.41
C ILE A 95 16.43 6.86 -1.13
N ASP A 96 17.34 7.80 -1.30
CA ASP A 96 17.16 8.93 -2.21
C ASP A 96 17.44 8.45 -3.64
N LEU A 97 16.49 8.62 -4.56
CA LEU A 97 16.60 8.10 -5.93
C LEU A 97 17.42 8.98 -6.88
N LYS A 98 17.92 10.13 -6.41
CA LYS A 98 18.85 11.01 -7.16
C LYS A 98 20.29 10.71 -6.79
N SER A 99 20.60 10.72 -5.50
CA SER A 99 21.97 10.45 -4.98
C SER A 99 22.25 8.95 -4.82
N PHE A 100 21.22 8.13 -4.62
CA PHE A 100 21.25 6.72 -4.21
C PHE A 100 21.81 6.49 -2.81
N ASP A 101 21.79 7.52 -1.97
CA ASP A 101 22.16 7.39 -0.57
C ASP A 101 21.04 6.67 0.21
N VAL A 102 21.45 5.75 1.07
CA VAL A 102 20.53 4.96 1.90
C VAL A 102 20.68 5.32 3.36
N LYS A 103 19.56 5.62 4.04
CA LYS A 103 19.47 5.85 5.48
C LYS A 103 18.50 4.85 6.10
N SER A 104 18.93 4.13 7.15
CA SER A 104 17.99 3.36 7.98
C SER A 104 17.21 4.33 8.87
N ILE A 105 15.89 4.32 8.74
CA ILE A 105 14.98 5.24 9.45
C ILE A 105 14.25 4.56 10.59
N ILE A 106 14.00 3.26 10.49
CA ILE A 106 13.44 2.43 11.55
C ILE A 106 14.36 1.26 11.82
N ASN A 107 14.72 1.11 13.09
CA ASN A 107 15.42 -0.04 13.61
C ASN A 107 14.50 -0.71 14.61
N GLY A 108 13.79 -1.75 14.18
CA GLY A 108 12.90 -2.52 15.04
C GLY A 108 13.67 -3.23 16.15
N GLU A 109 13.06 -3.31 17.32
CA GLU A 109 13.62 -4.06 18.43
C GLU A 109 13.37 -5.54 18.22
N PHE A 110 14.39 -6.35 18.40
CA PHE A 110 14.43 -7.80 18.61
C PHE A 110 13.22 -8.64 18.17
N TRP A 111 13.45 -9.69 17.39
CA TRP A 111 12.56 -10.83 17.11
C TRP A 111 11.27 -10.56 16.33
N PHE A 112 10.77 -9.32 16.33
CA PHE A 112 9.50 -8.95 15.72
C PHE A 112 9.73 -7.96 14.58
N GLY A 113 9.38 -8.41 13.39
CA GLY A 113 9.62 -7.65 12.16
C GLY A 113 8.78 -6.38 12.05
N VAL A 114 9.27 -5.46 11.22
CA VAL A 114 8.48 -4.39 10.65
C VAL A 114 7.87 -4.87 9.33
N SER A 115 6.68 -4.42 9.02
CA SER A 115 5.99 -4.84 7.80
C SER A 115 5.07 -3.76 7.23
N GLN A 116 4.69 -3.93 5.98
CA GLN A 116 3.68 -3.12 5.30
C GLN A 116 3.95 -1.61 5.30
N PRO A 117 5.19 -1.15 5.10
CA PRO A 117 5.49 0.27 5.11
C PRO A 117 4.80 0.99 3.95
N ARG A 118 4.33 2.22 4.17
CA ARG A 118 3.66 3.04 3.16
C ARG A 118 3.97 4.51 3.36
N PHE A 119 4.26 5.22 2.28
CA PHE A 119 4.27 6.67 2.34
C PHE A 119 2.87 7.23 2.52
N SER A 120 2.76 8.33 3.25
CA SER A 120 1.57 9.18 3.22
C SER A 120 1.37 9.82 1.85
N PRO A 121 0.15 10.28 1.51
CA PRO A 121 -0.11 10.94 0.23
C PRO A 121 0.75 12.18 -0.05
N ASP A 122 1.22 12.88 0.98
CA ASP A 122 2.14 14.02 0.87
C ASP A 122 3.63 13.63 0.87
N GLY A 123 3.93 12.33 1.08
CA GLY A 123 5.30 11.79 1.12
C GLY A 123 6.11 12.10 2.38
N ARG A 124 5.52 12.81 3.37
CA ARG A 124 6.21 13.20 4.61
C ARG A 124 6.28 12.06 5.63
N TYR A 125 5.18 11.32 5.79
CA TYR A 125 5.06 10.30 6.82
C TYR A 125 5.20 8.90 6.24
N ILE A 126 5.68 7.97 7.06
CA ILE A 126 5.76 6.55 6.75
C ILE A 126 4.92 5.80 7.78
N LEU A 127 3.85 5.16 7.30
CA LEU A 127 2.98 4.27 8.05
C LEU A 127 3.54 2.86 7.97
N TYR A 128 3.58 2.14 9.08
CA TYR A 128 4.06 0.76 9.10
C TYR A 128 3.47 -0.02 10.28
N ALA A 129 3.49 -1.34 10.18
CA ALA A 129 3.17 -2.24 11.27
C ALA A 129 4.45 -2.81 11.88
N SER A 130 4.47 -2.96 13.20
CA SER A 130 5.58 -3.59 13.92
C SER A 130 5.08 -4.27 15.19
N HIS A 131 5.72 -5.37 15.56
CA HIS A 131 5.38 -6.06 16.79
C HIS A 131 5.98 -5.34 18.00
N ARG A 132 5.15 -5.22 19.02
CA ARG A 132 5.54 -4.78 20.36
C ARG A 132 4.83 -5.66 21.38
N ASN A 133 5.53 -6.12 22.41
CA ASN A 133 4.92 -6.95 23.45
C ASN A 133 4.13 -8.17 22.94
N PHE A 134 4.60 -8.83 21.88
CA PHE A 134 3.96 -9.99 21.21
C PHE A 134 2.71 -9.67 20.39
N GLU A 135 2.37 -8.41 20.20
CA GLU A 135 1.23 -7.95 19.41
C GLU A 135 1.71 -7.00 18.31
N GLN A 136 0.98 -6.97 17.20
CA GLN A 136 1.29 -6.10 16.08
C GLN A 136 0.53 -4.79 16.21
N ASP A 137 1.28 -3.70 16.34
CA ASP A 137 0.77 -2.34 16.40
C ASP A 137 1.08 -1.54 15.14
N ILE A 138 0.35 -0.45 14.94
CA ILE A 138 0.54 0.49 13.82
C ILE A 138 1.26 1.75 14.30
N PHE A 139 2.24 2.18 13.50
CA PHE A 139 3.09 3.33 13.77
C PHE A 139 3.15 4.28 12.59
N ILE A 140 3.42 5.54 12.88
CA ILE A 140 3.78 6.57 11.89
C ILE A 140 5.16 7.14 12.23
N PHE A 141 6.05 7.17 11.24
CA PHE A 141 7.32 7.87 11.33
C PHE A 141 7.23 9.19 10.55
N ASP A 142 7.56 10.31 11.19
CA ASP A 142 7.69 11.62 10.57
C ASP A 142 9.11 11.81 10.05
N THR A 143 9.29 11.83 8.73
CA THR A 143 10.61 11.96 8.10
C THR A 143 11.24 13.34 8.31
N LYS A 144 10.44 14.35 8.65
CA LYS A 144 10.92 15.72 8.91
C LYS A 144 11.37 15.91 10.35
N GLU A 145 10.61 15.33 11.29
CA GLU A 145 10.92 15.47 12.72
C GLU A 145 11.81 14.33 13.26
N ASP A 146 12.07 13.31 12.41
CA ASP A 146 12.83 12.09 12.77
C ASP A 146 12.23 11.41 14.02
N ARG A 147 10.90 11.29 14.04
CA ARG A 147 10.13 10.82 15.21
C ARG A 147 9.05 9.82 14.84
N THR A 148 8.91 8.79 15.68
CA THR A 148 7.84 7.78 15.59
C THR A 148 6.69 8.10 16.54
N TYR A 149 5.47 7.92 16.05
CA TYR A 149 4.23 7.99 16.83
C TYR A 149 3.54 6.63 16.82
N SER A 150 3.12 6.16 17.99
CA SER A 150 2.26 4.98 18.11
C SER A 150 0.82 5.40 17.78
N ILE A 151 0.19 4.68 16.85
CA ILE A 151 -1.19 4.95 16.41
C ILE A 151 -2.14 3.99 17.12
N THR A 152 -1.67 2.77 17.38
CA THR A 152 -2.39 1.78 18.15
C THR A 152 -1.53 1.31 19.32
N ASN A 153 -2.17 0.82 20.37
CA ASN A 153 -1.53 0.24 21.55
C ASN A 153 -2.63 -0.34 22.46
N ASN A 154 -3.23 -1.46 22.08
CA ASN A 154 -4.44 -1.93 22.76
C ASN A 154 -4.54 -3.45 22.97
N GLY A 155 -3.46 -4.17 22.82
CA GLY A 155 -3.39 -5.59 23.17
C GLY A 155 -4.06 -6.54 22.18
N VAL A 156 -4.24 -6.11 20.92
CA VAL A 156 -4.71 -6.95 19.82
C VAL A 156 -3.82 -6.73 18.60
N ASP A 157 -3.85 -7.67 17.66
CA ASP A 157 -3.09 -7.53 16.40
C ASP A 157 -3.83 -6.63 15.41
N GLU A 158 -3.16 -5.59 14.97
CA GLU A 158 -3.58 -4.73 13.87
C GLU A 158 -2.75 -5.01 12.62
N ALA A 159 -3.42 -5.06 11.48
CA ALA A 159 -2.78 -5.37 10.21
C ALA A 159 -3.28 -4.48 9.06
N ASP A 160 -2.58 -4.58 7.93
CA ASP A 160 -2.96 -3.94 6.67
C ASP A 160 -3.17 -2.42 6.74
N PRO A 161 -2.29 -1.64 7.40
CA PRO A 161 -2.50 -0.21 7.53
C PRO A 161 -2.49 0.48 6.16
N PHE A 162 -3.43 1.38 5.92
CA PHE A 162 -3.56 2.09 4.65
C PHE A 162 -4.03 3.54 4.85
N TRP A 163 -3.39 4.49 4.17
CA TRP A 163 -3.78 5.89 4.18
C TRP A 163 -5.07 6.14 3.40
N SER A 164 -5.91 7.05 3.89
CA SER A 164 -6.89 7.68 3.00
C SER A 164 -6.19 8.57 1.98
N PRO A 165 -6.74 8.73 0.76
CA PRO A 165 -6.13 9.56 -0.28
C PRO A 165 -5.97 11.04 0.10
N ASP A 166 -6.81 11.55 1.00
CA ASP A 166 -6.77 12.91 1.54
C ASP A 166 -5.88 13.06 2.78
N GLY A 167 -5.30 11.95 3.28
CA GLY A 167 -4.43 11.92 4.44
C GLY A 167 -5.15 12.18 5.78
N ARG A 168 -6.48 12.07 5.83
CA ARG A 168 -7.26 12.33 7.06
C ARG A 168 -7.42 11.11 7.95
N TYR A 169 -7.37 9.92 7.36
CA TYR A 169 -7.64 8.65 8.04
C TYR A 169 -6.56 7.62 7.75
N ILE A 170 -6.36 6.74 8.70
CA ILE A 170 -5.72 5.44 8.49
C ILE A 170 -6.82 4.37 8.55
N TYR A 171 -6.80 3.45 7.59
CA TYR A 171 -7.61 2.25 7.55
C TYR A 171 -6.77 1.05 7.94
N LEU A 172 -7.34 0.10 8.65
CA LEU A 172 -6.65 -1.11 9.08
C LEU A 172 -7.64 -2.25 9.31
N SER A 173 -7.14 -3.47 9.42
CA SER A 173 -7.87 -4.64 9.86
C SER A 173 -7.44 -5.05 11.27
N ALA A 174 -8.38 -5.46 12.13
CA ALA A 174 -8.10 -5.97 13.46
C ALA A 174 -9.22 -6.87 13.98
N ASP A 175 -8.86 -7.79 14.86
CA ASP A 175 -9.82 -8.47 15.74
C ASP A 175 -9.75 -7.82 17.12
N ARG A 176 -10.59 -6.83 17.36
CA ARG A 176 -10.58 -6.08 18.64
C ARG A 176 -11.12 -6.84 19.83
N PHE A 177 -11.73 -7.99 19.63
CA PHE A 177 -12.40 -8.73 20.69
C PHE A 177 -11.57 -9.93 21.19
N ASN A 178 -10.56 -10.35 20.41
CA ASN A 178 -9.72 -11.48 20.78
C ASN A 178 -8.25 -11.08 20.69
N ALA A 179 -7.53 -11.28 21.79
CA ALA A 179 -6.08 -11.10 21.77
C ALA A 179 -5.44 -12.06 20.76
N GLY A 180 -4.53 -11.54 19.93
CA GLY A 180 -3.86 -12.33 18.90
C GLY A 180 -2.95 -13.41 19.49
N PHE A 181 -2.21 -13.09 20.52
CA PHE A 181 -1.29 -14.03 21.18
C PHE A 181 -2.00 -14.91 22.22
N PRO A 182 -1.76 -16.23 22.25
CA PRO A 182 -0.91 -17.05 21.36
C PRO A 182 -1.66 -17.67 20.16
N ARG A 183 -2.89 -17.25 19.89
CA ARG A 183 -3.78 -17.92 18.93
C ARG A 183 -3.68 -17.37 17.51
N GLY A 184 -3.02 -16.23 17.30
CA GLY A 184 -3.07 -15.47 16.06
C GLY A 184 -4.38 -14.69 15.88
N ALA A 185 -4.45 -13.85 14.85
CA ALA A 185 -5.64 -13.07 14.54
C ALA A 185 -6.86 -13.97 14.29
N GLY A 186 -7.96 -13.66 14.93
CA GLY A 186 -9.26 -14.30 14.73
C GLY A 186 -9.98 -13.72 13.51
N VAL A 187 -11.26 -13.37 13.68
CA VAL A 187 -12.10 -12.75 12.67
C VAL A 187 -11.86 -11.23 12.68
N SER A 188 -11.21 -10.72 11.66
CA SER A 188 -10.89 -9.30 11.55
C SER A 188 -12.06 -8.48 10.99
N LYS A 189 -12.17 -7.24 11.44
CA LYS A 189 -13.03 -6.20 10.88
C LYS A 189 -12.20 -5.03 10.41
N LEU A 190 -12.77 -4.21 9.53
CA LEU A 190 -12.12 -3.00 9.10
C LEU A 190 -12.47 -1.84 10.01
N TYR A 191 -11.46 -1.07 10.33
CA TYR A 191 -11.53 0.14 11.13
C TYR A 191 -10.90 1.30 10.38
N ARG A 192 -11.30 2.52 10.75
CA ARG A 192 -10.58 3.73 10.40
C ARG A 192 -10.22 4.51 11.67
N ILE A 193 -9.11 5.22 11.62
CA ILE A 193 -8.65 6.11 12.71
C ILE A 193 -8.52 7.51 12.13
N PRO A 194 -9.33 8.49 12.56
CA PRO A 194 -9.14 9.88 12.18
C PRO A 194 -7.85 10.43 12.81
N LEU A 195 -6.98 10.99 11.98
CA LEU A 195 -5.70 11.57 12.40
C LEU A 195 -5.87 12.91 13.12
N TYR A 196 -6.99 13.57 12.88
CA TYR A 196 -7.36 14.84 13.50
C TYR A 196 -8.81 14.79 13.98
N ARG A 197 -9.11 15.28 15.19
CA ARG A 197 -10.43 15.16 15.83
C ARG A 197 -11.58 15.76 15.03
N PHE A 198 -11.30 16.82 14.29
CA PHE A 198 -12.30 17.58 13.53
C PHE A 198 -12.18 17.35 12.03
N SER A 199 -11.77 16.14 11.61
CA SER A 199 -11.56 15.83 10.20
C SER A 199 -12.85 15.60 9.41
N GLU A 200 -13.98 15.41 10.05
CA GLU A 200 -15.27 15.24 9.36
C GLU A 200 -15.79 16.54 8.78
N SER A 201 -16.19 16.51 7.52
CA SER A 201 -16.90 17.61 6.88
C SER A 201 -18.32 17.70 7.43
N LEU A 202 -18.73 18.87 7.89
CA LEU A 202 -20.13 19.11 8.20
C LEU A 202 -20.94 19.19 6.89
N ARG A 203 -22.22 18.76 6.93
CA ARG A 203 -23.12 18.85 5.74
C ARG A 203 -23.20 20.25 5.16
N THR A 204 -23.11 21.28 6.00
CA THR A 204 -23.08 22.68 5.60
C THR A 204 -21.86 23.05 4.76
N GLU A 205 -20.69 22.44 5.02
CA GLU A 205 -19.47 22.65 4.22
C GLU A 205 -19.59 22.00 2.84
N GLU A 206 -20.20 20.83 2.76
CA GLU A 206 -20.49 20.16 1.49
C GLU A 206 -21.49 20.95 0.65
N TYR A 207 -22.52 21.50 1.27
CA TYR A 207 -23.47 22.39 0.61
C TYR A 207 -22.77 23.63 0.03
N GLY A 208 -21.85 24.24 0.76
CA GLY A 208 -21.04 25.36 0.32
C GLY A 208 -20.17 25.03 -0.90
N LYS A 209 -19.66 23.80 -1.01
CA LYS A 209 -18.85 23.36 -2.16
C LYS A 209 -19.64 23.30 -3.47
N LEU A 210 -20.97 23.16 -3.43
CA LEU A 210 -21.83 23.16 -4.62
C LEU A 210 -21.79 24.51 -5.35
N PHE A 211 -21.54 25.59 -4.62
CA PHE A 211 -21.49 26.95 -5.14
C PHE A 211 -20.05 27.47 -5.31
N ALA A 212 -19.06 26.73 -4.84
CA ALA A 212 -17.68 27.09 -5.03
C ALA A 212 -17.33 27.01 -6.54
N LYS A 213 -16.77 28.09 -7.09
CA LYS A 213 -16.19 28.03 -8.45
C LYS A 213 -15.20 26.89 -8.47
N LYS A 214 -15.31 25.97 -9.47
CA LYS A 214 -14.31 24.94 -9.68
C LYS A 214 -12.94 25.62 -9.71
N ALA A 215 -12.18 25.51 -8.64
CA ALA A 215 -10.78 25.87 -8.67
C ALA A 215 -10.13 25.08 -9.80
N ALA A 216 -9.28 25.73 -10.57
CA ALA A 216 -8.44 25.02 -11.53
C ALA A 216 -7.82 23.81 -10.82
N LYS A 217 -7.62 22.72 -11.55
CA LYS A 217 -6.97 21.47 -11.09
C LYS A 217 -5.48 21.71 -10.74
N ASP A 218 -5.18 22.75 -10.02
CA ASP A 218 -3.93 22.84 -9.28
C ASP A 218 -4.06 21.81 -8.17
N SER A 219 -3.16 20.84 -8.18
CA SER A 219 -3.02 19.82 -7.17
C SER A 219 -3.06 20.50 -5.80
N MET A 220 -4.21 20.45 -5.11
CA MET A 220 -4.30 20.94 -3.74
C MET A 220 -3.25 20.14 -2.96
N LYS A 221 -2.23 20.84 -2.50
CA LYS A 221 -1.17 20.23 -1.69
C LYS A 221 -1.84 19.63 -0.47
N ILE A 222 -1.77 18.32 -0.36
CA ILE A 222 -2.32 17.61 0.80
C ILE A 222 -1.46 18.03 2.00
N ASP A 223 -2.10 18.57 3.04
CA ASP A 223 -1.48 18.93 4.30
C ASP A 223 -2.02 18.00 5.38
N ILE A 224 -1.22 17.04 5.80
CA ILE A 224 -1.61 16.03 6.78
C ILE A 224 -1.40 16.57 8.18
N LYS A 225 -2.48 16.60 8.96
CA LYS A 225 -2.45 16.96 10.38
C LYS A 225 -2.64 15.72 11.22
N ILE A 226 -1.68 15.48 12.11
CA ILE A 226 -1.72 14.36 13.05
C ILE A 226 -1.80 14.93 14.46
N GLU A 227 -2.90 14.65 15.14
CA GLU A 227 -3.10 14.94 16.53
C GLU A 227 -2.94 13.65 17.33
N THR A 228 -1.81 13.51 18.02
CA THR A 228 -1.43 12.26 18.70
C THR A 228 -2.17 12.07 20.03
N GLU A 229 -2.64 13.14 20.65
CA GLU A 229 -3.38 13.05 21.91
C GLU A 229 -4.69 12.27 21.73
N GLY A 230 -4.84 11.17 22.45
CA GLY A 230 -6.02 10.29 22.41
C GLY A 230 -6.24 9.60 21.06
N ILE A 231 -5.23 9.48 20.20
CA ILE A 231 -5.37 8.84 18.88
C ILE A 231 -5.72 7.35 19.01
N THR A 232 -5.19 6.67 20.01
CA THR A 232 -5.45 5.26 20.30
C THR A 232 -6.91 4.96 20.65
N GLU A 233 -7.69 5.97 21.00
CA GLU A 233 -9.11 5.86 21.35
C GLU A 233 -10.06 6.22 20.21
N ARG A 234 -9.53 6.69 19.06
CA ARG A 234 -10.34 7.21 17.94
C ARG A 234 -10.72 6.16 16.91
N TRP A 235 -10.81 4.92 17.30
CA TRP A 235 -11.17 3.85 16.40
C TRP A 235 -12.64 3.90 16.02
N GLU A 236 -12.91 3.85 14.73
CA GLU A 236 -14.23 3.75 14.15
C GLU A 236 -14.35 2.47 13.35
N GLN A 237 -15.20 1.54 13.79
CA GLN A 237 -15.49 0.34 13.01
C GLN A 237 -16.32 0.73 11.78
N LEU A 238 -15.94 0.19 10.62
CA LEU A 238 -16.75 0.32 9.42
C LEU A 238 -17.89 -0.71 9.47
N GLU A 239 -19.14 -0.23 9.44
CA GLU A 239 -20.34 -1.07 9.45
C GLU A 239 -20.53 -1.80 8.11
N LEU A 240 -19.65 -2.76 7.82
CA LEU A 240 -19.62 -3.53 6.59
C LEU A 240 -20.16 -4.94 6.81
N LYS A 241 -20.86 -5.47 5.79
CA LYS A 241 -21.33 -6.85 5.81
C LYS A 241 -20.16 -7.81 5.53
N GLY A 242 -20.16 -8.94 6.21
CA GLY A 242 -19.17 -10.01 6.06
C GLY A 242 -18.61 -10.46 7.38
N ASN A 243 -18.06 -11.66 7.41
CA ASN A 243 -17.54 -12.26 8.63
C ASN A 243 -16.11 -11.81 8.91
N ASP A 244 -15.19 -12.01 7.95
CA ASP A 244 -13.80 -11.61 8.04
C ASP A 244 -13.44 -10.60 6.95
N GLN A 245 -12.72 -9.53 7.29
CA GLN A 245 -12.41 -8.40 6.42
C GLN A 245 -10.93 -8.05 6.55
N SER A 246 -10.21 -7.95 5.42
CA SER A 246 -8.78 -7.68 5.41
C SER A 246 -8.33 -6.89 4.19
N SER A 247 -7.09 -6.44 4.20
CA SER A 247 -6.41 -5.79 3.07
C SER A 247 -7.16 -4.55 2.53
N PRO A 248 -7.50 -3.55 3.37
CA PRO A 248 -8.14 -2.34 2.90
C PRO A 248 -7.24 -1.53 1.96
N HIS A 249 -7.79 -1.13 0.83
CA HIS A 249 -7.15 -0.21 -0.11
C HIS A 249 -8.12 0.93 -0.42
N VAL A 250 -7.69 2.16 -0.21
CA VAL A 250 -8.56 3.34 -0.34
C VAL A 250 -8.03 4.25 -1.44
N PHE A 251 -8.88 4.59 -2.40
CA PHE A 251 -8.52 5.42 -3.54
C PHE A 251 -9.54 6.54 -3.76
N SER A 252 -9.07 7.66 -4.31
CA SER A 252 -9.96 8.71 -4.80
C SER A 252 -10.28 8.46 -6.28
N VAL A 253 -11.55 8.31 -6.60
CA VAL A 253 -12.03 8.05 -7.95
C VAL A 253 -13.09 9.07 -8.32
N ARG A 254 -12.79 9.98 -9.25
CA ARG A 254 -13.71 11.03 -9.70
C ARG A 254 -14.31 11.83 -8.54
N GLY A 255 -13.48 12.13 -7.52
CA GLY A 255 -13.88 12.89 -6.34
C GLY A 255 -14.64 12.10 -5.27
N LYS A 256 -14.79 10.78 -5.44
CA LYS A 256 -15.36 9.87 -4.44
C LYS A 256 -14.28 9.03 -3.79
N THR A 257 -14.43 8.74 -2.51
CA THR A 257 -13.54 7.82 -1.79
C THR A 257 -14.06 6.40 -1.93
N MET A 258 -13.27 5.54 -2.53
CA MET A 258 -13.57 4.13 -2.75
C MET A 258 -12.67 3.25 -1.89
N LEU A 259 -13.27 2.41 -1.07
CA LEU A 259 -12.59 1.35 -0.32
C LEU A 259 -12.77 0.02 -1.04
N PHE A 260 -11.65 -0.68 -1.24
CA PHE A 260 -11.60 -2.06 -1.72
C PHE A 260 -10.98 -2.92 -0.63
N PHE A 261 -11.50 -4.12 -0.43
CA PHE A 261 -11.00 -5.03 0.58
C PHE A 261 -11.34 -6.49 0.25
N ASN A 262 -10.64 -7.41 0.89
CA ASN A 262 -11.01 -8.81 0.88
C ASN A 262 -12.09 -9.05 1.94
N ASN A 263 -13.22 -9.56 1.51
CA ASN A 263 -14.35 -9.92 2.37
C ASN A 263 -14.55 -11.44 2.34
N SER A 264 -14.70 -12.05 3.51
CA SER A 264 -15.02 -13.47 3.65
C SER A 264 -16.45 -13.61 4.20
N PRO A 265 -17.47 -13.76 3.36
CA PRO A 265 -18.82 -13.97 3.85
C PRO A 265 -18.97 -15.30 4.59
N ASN A 266 -18.25 -16.33 4.15
CA ASN A 266 -18.18 -17.65 4.78
C ASN A 266 -16.71 -18.05 5.03
N PRO A 267 -16.44 -18.96 5.99
CA PRO A 267 -15.09 -19.48 6.22
C PRO A 267 -14.49 -20.11 4.94
N GLY A 268 -13.27 -19.69 4.60
CA GLY A 268 -12.54 -20.16 3.41
C GLY A 268 -12.88 -19.44 2.10
N GLU A 269 -13.90 -18.63 2.06
CA GLU A 269 -14.19 -17.73 0.93
C GLU A 269 -13.41 -16.42 1.10
N ARG A 270 -12.97 -15.86 -0.01
CA ARG A 270 -12.38 -14.51 -0.05
C ARG A 270 -12.79 -13.83 -1.34
N ILE A 271 -13.45 -12.70 -1.23
CA ILE A 271 -14.07 -11.98 -2.35
C ILE A 271 -13.59 -10.53 -2.34
N LEU A 272 -13.11 -10.04 -3.48
CA LEU A 272 -12.85 -8.62 -3.65
C LEU A 272 -14.16 -7.85 -3.55
N THR A 273 -14.23 -6.95 -2.59
CA THR A 273 -15.42 -6.15 -2.30
C THR A 273 -15.08 -4.67 -2.38
N LYS A 274 -15.99 -3.87 -2.91
CA LYS A 274 -15.89 -2.41 -2.94
C LYS A 274 -16.94 -1.76 -2.07
N VAL A 275 -16.61 -0.55 -1.61
CA VAL A 275 -17.51 0.36 -0.90
C VAL A 275 -17.22 1.79 -1.34
N GLU A 276 -18.25 2.57 -1.64
CA GLU A 276 -18.15 4.03 -1.71
C GLU A 276 -18.31 4.57 -0.30
N LEU A 277 -17.29 5.25 0.19
CA LEU A 277 -17.30 5.87 1.50
C LEU A 277 -17.86 7.30 1.38
N SER A 278 -18.99 7.52 2.02
CA SER A 278 -19.63 8.83 2.17
C SER A 278 -19.60 9.22 3.65
N PRO A 279 -19.32 10.48 3.99
CA PRO A 279 -19.37 10.91 5.40
C PRO A 279 -20.77 10.87 6.00
N PHE A 280 -21.82 10.80 5.16
CA PHE A 280 -23.21 10.98 5.62
C PHE A 280 -24.13 9.78 5.33
N ASP A 281 -23.68 8.84 4.53
CA ASP A 281 -24.48 7.69 4.13
C ASP A 281 -23.87 6.41 4.69
N PRO A 282 -24.68 5.44 5.12
CA PRO A 282 -24.16 4.15 5.52
C PRO A 282 -23.45 3.47 4.35
N PRO A 283 -22.29 2.85 4.58
CA PRO A 283 -21.50 2.24 3.53
C PRO A 283 -22.26 1.06 2.89
N LYS A 284 -22.32 1.06 1.56
CA LYS A 284 -22.94 -0.04 0.78
C LYS A 284 -21.84 -0.85 0.10
N SER A 285 -21.64 -2.08 0.56
CA SER A 285 -20.68 -3.00 -0.01
C SER A 285 -21.24 -3.73 -1.21
N ALA A 286 -20.41 -3.95 -2.24
CA ALA A 286 -20.72 -4.75 -3.41
C ALA A 286 -19.53 -5.62 -3.81
N ALA A 287 -19.76 -6.90 -4.06
CA ALA A 287 -18.74 -7.83 -4.54
C ALA A 287 -18.27 -7.46 -5.96
N ILE A 288 -17.00 -7.74 -6.24
CA ILE A 288 -16.39 -7.66 -7.58
C ILE A 288 -15.88 -9.05 -7.92
N GLY A 289 -16.63 -9.80 -8.72
CA GLY A 289 -16.33 -11.19 -9.00
C GLY A 289 -16.56 -12.11 -7.78
N ASP A 290 -15.88 -13.24 -7.77
CA ASP A 290 -16.05 -14.33 -6.81
C ASP A 290 -14.77 -14.70 -6.04
N LYS A 291 -13.68 -13.95 -6.25
CA LYS A 291 -12.38 -14.22 -5.65
C LYS A 291 -11.77 -12.98 -5.01
N GLY A 292 -10.93 -13.19 -4.02
CA GLY A 292 -10.13 -12.15 -3.40
C GLY A 292 -8.88 -11.79 -4.20
N PHE A 293 -8.21 -10.75 -3.79
CA PHE A 293 -6.98 -10.27 -4.39
C PHE A 293 -5.79 -10.35 -3.41
N SER A 294 -4.60 -10.46 -3.95
CA SER A 294 -3.35 -10.36 -3.18
C SER A 294 -2.68 -8.99 -3.33
N ARG A 295 -2.95 -8.28 -4.41
CA ARG A 295 -2.45 -6.93 -4.68
C ARG A 295 -3.47 -6.13 -5.48
N LEU A 296 -3.64 -4.86 -5.14
CA LEU A 296 -4.49 -3.91 -5.86
C LEU A 296 -3.71 -2.62 -6.08
N ILE A 297 -3.69 -2.14 -7.31
CA ILE A 297 -2.99 -0.90 -7.70
C ILE A 297 -3.87 -0.07 -8.63
N THR A 298 -3.54 1.20 -8.78
CA THR A 298 -4.11 2.09 -9.79
C THR A 298 -3.07 2.45 -10.84
N ALA A 299 -3.51 2.59 -12.08
CA ALA A 299 -2.72 3.16 -13.16
C ALA A 299 -3.61 4.07 -14.01
N GLY A 300 -3.40 5.38 -13.89
CA GLY A 300 -4.34 6.38 -14.37
C GLY A 300 -5.71 6.23 -13.68
N ASP A 301 -6.78 6.19 -14.46
CA ASP A 301 -8.15 6.03 -13.94
C ASP A 301 -8.58 4.56 -13.81
N LYS A 302 -7.67 3.62 -14.02
CA LYS A 302 -7.96 2.18 -14.00
C LYS A 302 -7.41 1.52 -12.75
N PHE A 303 -8.08 0.43 -12.36
CA PHE A 303 -7.67 -0.44 -11.27
C PHE A 303 -7.21 -1.78 -11.81
N TYR A 304 -6.14 -2.29 -11.23
CA TYR A 304 -5.60 -3.61 -11.55
C TYR A 304 -5.40 -4.41 -10.28
N ALA A 305 -5.85 -5.66 -10.32
CA ALA A 305 -5.71 -6.58 -9.18
C ALA A 305 -4.97 -7.85 -9.60
N LEU A 306 -4.17 -8.39 -8.69
CA LEU A 306 -3.63 -9.72 -8.81
C LEU A 306 -4.60 -10.69 -8.11
N ILE A 307 -5.31 -11.51 -8.92
CA ILE A 307 -6.30 -12.47 -8.46
C ILE A 307 -5.86 -13.87 -8.89
N SER A 308 -5.64 -14.75 -7.95
CA SER A 308 -5.17 -16.13 -8.21
C SER A 308 -3.89 -16.21 -9.07
N GLY A 309 -3.00 -15.21 -8.96
CA GLY A 309 -1.74 -15.14 -9.74
C GLY A 309 -1.86 -14.48 -11.12
N ASP A 310 -3.06 -14.14 -11.56
CA ASP A 310 -3.33 -13.47 -12.82
C ASP A 310 -3.64 -11.98 -12.63
N VAL A 311 -3.22 -11.16 -13.61
CA VAL A 311 -3.57 -9.73 -13.62
C VAL A 311 -4.98 -9.54 -14.17
N HIS A 312 -5.79 -8.77 -13.44
CA HIS A 312 -7.15 -8.43 -13.83
C HIS A 312 -7.34 -6.91 -13.87
N GLU A 313 -8.03 -6.40 -14.88
CA GLU A 313 -8.58 -5.05 -14.87
C GLU A 313 -9.87 -5.06 -14.05
N VAL A 314 -9.88 -4.32 -12.95
CA VAL A 314 -11.04 -4.20 -12.07
C VAL A 314 -11.92 -3.07 -12.56
N LYS A 315 -13.19 -3.37 -12.82
CA LYS A 315 -14.23 -2.42 -13.27
C LYS A 315 -15.27 -2.23 -12.17
N PRO A 316 -15.05 -1.31 -11.24
CA PRO A 316 -15.91 -1.18 -10.06
C PRO A 316 -17.36 -0.86 -10.41
N ALA A 317 -17.61 -0.06 -11.44
CA ALA A 317 -18.97 0.30 -11.88
C ALA A 317 -19.77 -0.92 -12.36
N GLU A 318 -19.10 -1.88 -13.00
CA GLU A 318 -19.73 -3.10 -13.55
C GLU A 318 -19.75 -4.26 -12.55
N GLY A 319 -19.05 -4.15 -11.41
CA GLY A 319 -18.91 -5.24 -10.45
C GLY A 319 -18.08 -6.41 -10.99
N LYS A 320 -17.12 -6.16 -11.88
CA LYS A 320 -16.35 -7.19 -12.58
C LYS A 320 -14.85 -6.98 -12.46
N ALA A 321 -14.11 -8.08 -12.56
CA ALA A 321 -12.67 -8.11 -12.71
C ALA A 321 -12.32 -8.99 -13.92
N ASP A 322 -11.89 -8.36 -15.01
CA ASP A 322 -11.63 -9.05 -16.27
C ASP A 322 -10.14 -9.43 -16.33
N LYS A 323 -9.85 -10.71 -16.54
CA LYS A 323 -8.48 -11.21 -16.69
C LYS A 323 -7.81 -10.59 -17.93
N ILE A 324 -6.62 -10.06 -17.74
CA ILE A 324 -5.77 -9.60 -18.85
C ILE A 324 -4.93 -10.80 -19.32
N THR A 325 -5.17 -11.22 -20.55
CA THR A 325 -4.36 -12.26 -21.16
C THR A 325 -3.16 -11.62 -21.85
N LEU A 326 -1.98 -11.83 -21.30
CA LEU A 326 -0.71 -11.49 -21.95
C LEU A 326 -0.21 -12.71 -22.69
N SER A 327 -0.18 -12.67 -24.02
CA SER A 327 0.42 -13.71 -24.84
C SER A 327 1.78 -13.26 -25.31
N ALA A 328 2.84 -13.95 -24.87
CA ALA A 328 4.19 -13.77 -25.36
C ALA A 328 4.67 -15.07 -25.99
N SER A 329 5.17 -15.02 -27.21
CA SER A 329 5.98 -16.07 -27.78
C SER A 329 7.45 -15.73 -27.54
N PHE A 330 8.17 -16.60 -26.87
CA PHE A 330 9.61 -16.47 -26.57
C PHE A 330 10.42 -17.32 -27.55
#